data_352735244aa98a56977f7af6be377cdb
#
_entry.id   352735244aa98a56977f7af6be377cdb
#
_cell.length_a   1.000
_cell.length_b   1.000
_cell.length_c   1.000
_cell.angle_alpha   90.00
_cell.angle_beta   90.00
_cell.angle_gamma   90.00
#
_symmetry.space_group_name_H-M   'P 1'
#
loop_
_entity.id
_entity.type
_entity.pdbx_description
1 polymer ?
#
loop_
_entity_poly.entity_id
_entity_poly.type
_entity_poly.pdbx_seq_one_letter_code
_entity_poly.pdbx_strand_id
1 'polypeptide(L)'
;MKIYNLGLAELGIISKEIDESLPSGGVVILEGDLASGKTTLTQAFASYLGEEDVVTSPTFSLQQCYGARLFHYDLYNKGLDNFLSLGLLEELEKEGYHLIEWADESLKTFLVSAGIPVLHIKIDKEDNKRVYTCIH
;
A
#
# COMPACT_ATOMS: atom_id res chain seq x y z
N MET A 1 -4.34 14.90 8.65
CA MET A 1 -4.01 13.60 9.29
C MET A 1 -5.25 13.04 9.97
N LYS A 2 -5.55 11.78 9.70
CA LYS A 2 -6.69 11.08 10.32
C LYS A 2 -6.21 9.85 11.04
N ILE A 3 -6.78 9.57 12.21
CA ILE A 3 -6.40 8.44 13.04
C ILE A 3 -7.64 7.58 13.32
N TYR A 4 -7.51 6.28 13.07
CA TYR A 4 -8.58 5.31 13.29
C TYR A 4 -8.08 4.18 14.20
N ASN A 5 -8.91 3.79 15.18
CA ASN A 5 -8.63 2.63 16.02
C ASN A 5 -9.66 1.55 15.69
N LEU A 6 -9.25 0.53 14.94
CA LEU A 6 -10.17 -0.41 14.31
C LEU A 6 -9.79 -1.86 14.56
N GLY A 7 -10.81 -2.72 14.68
CA GLY A 7 -10.65 -4.17 14.64
C GLY A 7 -10.72 -4.70 13.22
N LEU A 8 -10.49 -6.01 13.07
CA LEU A 8 -10.45 -6.66 11.74
C LEU A 8 -11.75 -6.51 10.95
N ALA A 9 -12.89 -6.50 11.63
CA ALA A 9 -14.19 -6.38 10.96
C ALA A 9 -14.49 -4.98 10.45
N GLU A 10 -13.64 -3.99 10.80
CA GLU A 10 -13.87 -2.58 10.51
C GLU A 10 -12.95 -2.02 9.42
N LEU A 11 -12.17 -2.88 8.75
CA LEU A 11 -11.18 -2.44 7.76
C LEU A 11 -11.80 -1.80 6.53
N GLY A 12 -13.10 -1.96 6.30
CA GLY A 12 -13.80 -1.22 5.26
C GLY A 12 -13.72 0.29 5.44
N ILE A 13 -13.56 0.76 6.68
CA ILE A 13 -13.42 2.19 6.97
C ILE A 13 -12.12 2.73 6.39
N ILE A 14 -11.00 1.99 6.56
CA ILE A 14 -9.71 2.38 5.98
C ILE A 14 -9.74 2.24 4.46
N SER A 15 -10.38 1.18 3.95
CA SER A 15 -10.51 1.00 2.50
C SER A 15 -11.22 2.19 1.86
N LYS A 16 -12.28 2.68 2.49
CA LYS A 16 -12.99 3.86 2.02
C LYS A 16 -12.12 5.12 2.10
N GLU A 17 -11.31 5.24 3.16
CA GLU A 17 -10.37 6.37 3.30
C GLU A 17 -9.35 6.39 2.15
N ILE A 18 -8.82 5.23 1.77
CA ILE A 18 -7.89 5.12 0.65
C ILE A 18 -8.58 5.56 -0.65
N ASP A 19 -9.77 5.06 -0.90
CA ASP A 19 -10.53 5.37 -2.11
C ASP A 19 -10.84 6.87 -2.21
N GLU A 20 -11.27 7.48 -1.12
CA GLU A 20 -11.60 8.91 -1.09
C GLU A 20 -10.35 9.80 -1.18
N SER A 21 -9.23 9.37 -0.59
CA SER A 21 -7.98 10.13 -0.63
C SER A 21 -7.30 10.07 -1.99
N LEU A 22 -7.48 8.95 -2.70
CA LEU A 22 -6.88 8.71 -4.01
C LEU A 22 -7.95 8.32 -5.02
N PRO A 23 -8.86 9.24 -5.37
CA PRO A 23 -10.02 8.89 -6.18
C PRO A 23 -9.68 8.39 -7.59
N SER A 24 -8.50 8.74 -8.10
CA SER A 24 -8.02 8.27 -9.39
C SER A 24 -6.89 7.24 -9.27
N GLY A 25 -6.74 6.65 -8.09
CA GLY A 25 -5.63 5.75 -7.80
C GLY A 25 -4.39 6.50 -7.34
N GLY A 26 -3.34 5.77 -7.09
CA GLY A 26 -2.07 6.33 -6.64
C GLY A 26 -1.30 5.34 -5.78
N VAL A 27 -0.35 5.83 -5.00
CA VAL A 27 0.51 5.01 -4.16
C VAL A 27 0.08 5.12 -2.70
N VAL A 28 -0.05 3.97 -2.03
CA VAL A 28 -0.26 3.90 -0.59
C VAL A 28 0.99 3.29 0.02
N ILE A 29 1.65 4.04 0.89
CA ILE A 29 2.80 3.52 1.64
C ILE A 29 2.30 2.97 2.96
N LEU A 30 2.52 1.67 3.18
CA LEU A 30 2.13 0.98 4.40
C LEU A 30 3.34 0.82 5.30
N GLU A 31 3.27 1.39 6.49
CA GLU A 31 4.36 1.35 7.45
C GLU A 31 3.90 0.69 8.75
N GLY A 32 4.73 -0.19 9.29
CA GLY A 32 4.45 -0.90 10.54
C GLY A 32 5.35 -2.11 10.68
N ASP A 33 5.38 -2.70 11.88
CA ASP A 33 6.16 -3.91 12.14
C ASP A 33 5.62 -5.10 11.36
N LEU A 34 6.42 -6.18 11.27
CA LEU A 34 6.07 -7.38 10.51
C LEU A 34 4.67 -7.93 10.83
N ALA A 35 4.26 -7.88 12.09
CA ALA A 35 2.97 -8.39 12.53
C ALA A 35 1.91 -7.30 12.68
N SER A 36 2.08 -6.12 12.06
CA SER A 36 1.15 -5.00 12.25
C SER A 36 -0.16 -5.14 11.49
N GLY A 37 -0.20 -5.96 10.44
CA GLY A 37 -1.42 -6.16 9.64
C GLY A 37 -1.41 -5.47 8.29
N LYS A 38 -0.23 -5.16 7.73
CA LYS A 38 -0.12 -4.54 6.39
C LYS A 38 -0.74 -5.42 5.31
N THR A 39 -0.43 -6.71 5.32
CA THR A 39 -1.00 -7.67 4.38
C THR A 39 -2.50 -7.82 4.56
N THR A 40 -2.95 -7.85 5.81
CA THR A 40 -4.38 -7.93 6.12
C THR A 40 -5.14 -6.73 5.57
N LEU A 41 -4.57 -5.52 5.70
CA LEU A 41 -5.17 -4.32 5.13
C LEU A 41 -5.22 -4.40 3.60
N THR A 42 -4.14 -4.87 2.97
CA THR A 42 -4.10 -5.05 1.52
C THR A 42 -5.22 -5.97 1.05
N GLN A 43 -5.41 -7.10 1.73
CA GLN A 43 -6.47 -8.06 1.41
C GLN A 43 -7.86 -7.45 1.60
N ALA A 44 -8.04 -6.69 2.67
CA ALA A 44 -9.32 -6.01 2.91
C ALA A 44 -9.63 -4.98 1.83
N PHE A 45 -8.62 -4.25 1.38
CA PHE A 45 -8.81 -3.28 0.31
C PHE A 45 -9.10 -3.97 -1.03
N ALA A 46 -8.46 -5.11 -1.29
CA ALA A 46 -8.77 -5.92 -2.47
C ALA A 46 -10.25 -6.33 -2.47
N SER A 47 -10.76 -6.80 -1.34
CA SER A 47 -12.18 -7.15 -1.19
C SER A 47 -13.09 -5.94 -1.42
N TYR A 48 -12.71 -4.79 -0.87
CA TYR A 48 -13.45 -3.54 -1.04
C TYR A 48 -13.57 -3.16 -2.52
N LEU A 49 -12.48 -3.35 -3.28
CA LEU A 49 -12.48 -3.03 -4.71
C LEU A 49 -13.11 -4.13 -5.58
N GLY A 50 -13.41 -5.30 -5.02
CA GLY A 50 -13.86 -6.45 -5.79
C GLY A 50 -12.75 -7.10 -6.61
N GLU A 51 -11.49 -6.91 -6.22
CA GLU A 51 -10.30 -7.38 -6.92
C GLU A 51 -9.58 -8.45 -6.08
N GLU A 52 -10.28 -9.54 -5.76
CA GLU A 52 -9.76 -10.54 -4.80
C GLU A 52 -8.82 -11.58 -5.38
N ASP A 53 -8.79 -11.74 -6.70
CA ASP A 53 -7.93 -12.72 -7.34
C ASP A 53 -6.47 -12.28 -7.27
N VAL A 54 -5.65 -13.08 -6.59
CA VAL A 54 -4.23 -12.77 -6.38
C VAL A 54 -3.38 -13.53 -7.38
N VAL A 55 -2.53 -12.80 -8.09
CA VAL A 55 -1.56 -13.38 -9.01
C VAL A 55 -0.18 -12.84 -8.68
N THR A 56 0.77 -13.75 -8.41
CA THR A 56 2.17 -13.33 -8.25
C THR A 56 2.71 -12.91 -9.61
N SER A 57 3.39 -11.75 -9.65
CA SER A 57 3.94 -11.26 -10.90
C SER A 57 4.96 -12.24 -11.47
N PRO A 58 4.84 -12.66 -12.74
CA PRO A 58 5.85 -13.52 -13.36
C PRO A 58 7.16 -12.77 -13.62
N THR A 59 7.13 -11.44 -13.69
CA THR A 59 8.29 -10.61 -14.00
C THR A 59 8.96 -10.09 -12.72
N PHE A 60 8.17 -9.71 -11.71
CA PHE A 60 8.68 -9.08 -10.49
C PHE A 60 8.28 -9.91 -9.27
N SER A 61 9.24 -10.61 -8.66
CA SER A 61 8.99 -11.45 -7.49
C SER A 61 8.51 -10.66 -6.26
N LEU A 62 8.75 -9.34 -6.24
CA LEU A 62 8.33 -8.45 -5.15
C LEU A 62 6.90 -7.95 -5.30
N GLN A 63 6.27 -8.21 -6.45
CA GLN A 63 4.95 -7.69 -6.77
C GLN A 63 3.89 -8.79 -6.78
N GLN A 64 2.73 -8.49 -6.20
CA GLN A 64 1.51 -9.28 -6.35
C GLN A 64 0.42 -8.40 -6.93
N CYS A 65 -0.37 -8.95 -7.84
CA CYS A 65 -1.49 -8.24 -8.46
C CYS A 65 -2.81 -8.81 -7.95
N TYR A 66 -3.71 -7.95 -7.52
CA TYR A 66 -5.07 -8.31 -7.13
C TYR A 66 -5.99 -7.79 -8.22
N GLY A 67 -6.45 -8.69 -9.11
CA GLY A 67 -7.20 -8.27 -10.28
C GLY A 67 -6.39 -7.35 -11.17
N ALA A 68 -7.03 -6.33 -11.75
CA ALA A 68 -6.40 -5.42 -12.72
C ALA A 68 -5.99 -4.06 -12.14
N ARG A 69 -6.44 -3.72 -10.93
CA ARG A 69 -6.31 -2.35 -10.40
C ARG A 69 -5.61 -2.24 -9.06
N LEU A 70 -5.16 -3.33 -8.48
CA LEU A 70 -4.48 -3.30 -7.18
C LEU A 70 -3.17 -4.05 -7.29
N PHE A 71 -2.07 -3.36 -6.95
CA PHE A 71 -0.72 -3.89 -7.00
C PHE A 71 -0.10 -3.77 -5.61
N HIS A 72 0.51 -4.84 -5.14
CA HIS A 72 1.15 -4.89 -3.83
C HIS A 72 2.64 -5.17 -4.00
N TYR A 73 3.47 -4.38 -3.34
CA TYR A 73 4.93 -4.49 -3.43
C TYR A 73 5.50 -4.67 -2.03
N ASP A 74 6.30 -5.70 -1.84
CA ASP A 74 7.03 -5.93 -0.60
C ASP A 74 8.50 -5.64 -0.84
N LEU A 75 8.98 -4.55 -0.28
CA LEU A 75 10.36 -4.07 -0.46
C LEU A 75 11.24 -4.35 0.77
N TYR A 76 10.88 -5.30 1.60
CA TYR A 76 11.68 -5.63 2.80
C TYR A 76 13.15 -5.82 2.44
N ASN A 77 14.03 -5.02 3.09
CA ASN A 77 15.47 -4.95 2.80
C ASN A 77 15.82 -4.53 1.36
N LYS A 78 14.89 -3.91 0.64
CA LYS A 78 15.10 -3.38 -0.70
C LYS A 78 14.84 -1.87 -0.67
N GLY A 79 15.76 -1.07 -1.18
CA GLY A 79 15.61 0.39 -1.20
C GLY A 79 15.24 0.92 -2.57
N LEU A 80 15.33 2.24 -2.70
CA LEU A 80 15.03 2.95 -3.95
C LEU A 80 15.84 2.42 -5.13
N ASP A 81 17.13 2.16 -4.94
CA ASP A 81 18.00 1.68 -6.02
C ASP A 81 17.51 0.35 -6.57
N ASN A 82 17.12 -0.59 -5.69
CA ASN A 82 16.54 -1.85 -6.12
C ASN A 82 15.21 -1.66 -6.85
N PHE A 83 14.37 -0.77 -6.34
CA PHE A 83 13.10 -0.45 -6.96
C PHE A 83 13.30 0.04 -8.40
N LEU A 84 14.21 0.99 -8.58
CA LEU A 84 14.51 1.54 -9.91
C LEU A 84 15.17 0.52 -10.83
N SER A 85 16.14 -0.25 -10.32
CA SER A 85 16.87 -1.23 -11.13
C SER A 85 16.00 -2.39 -11.59
N LEU A 86 14.93 -2.72 -10.85
CA LEU A 86 13.97 -3.74 -11.25
C LEU A 86 12.91 -3.22 -12.24
N GLY A 87 12.92 -1.92 -12.54
CA GLY A 87 11.93 -1.33 -13.45
C GLY A 87 10.55 -1.13 -12.81
N LEU A 88 10.46 -1.16 -11.49
CA LEU A 88 9.18 -1.04 -10.79
C LEU A 88 8.56 0.35 -10.90
N LEU A 89 9.37 1.37 -11.22
CA LEU A 89 8.84 2.72 -11.43
C LEU A 89 7.81 2.75 -12.56
N GLU A 90 8.05 2.01 -13.64
CA GLU A 90 7.13 1.94 -14.76
C GLU A 90 5.81 1.27 -14.36
N GLU A 91 5.86 0.34 -13.39
CA GLU A 91 4.65 -0.31 -12.89
C GLU A 91 3.72 0.67 -12.20
N LEU A 92 4.26 1.72 -11.59
CA LEU A 92 3.46 2.75 -10.90
C LEU A 92 2.67 3.63 -11.88
N GLU A 93 2.98 3.57 -13.17
CA GLU A 93 2.23 4.29 -14.20
C GLU A 93 0.91 3.57 -14.56
N LYS A 94 0.77 2.31 -14.20
CA LYS A 94 -0.47 1.58 -14.44
C LYS A 94 -1.60 2.13 -13.58
N GLU A 95 -2.79 2.23 -14.17
CA GLU A 95 -3.96 2.72 -13.45
C GLU A 95 -4.30 1.82 -12.28
N GLY A 96 -4.67 2.42 -11.14
CA GLY A 96 -5.10 1.71 -9.95
C GLY A 96 -4.33 2.14 -8.72
N TYR A 97 -4.30 1.23 -7.74
CA TYR A 97 -3.69 1.48 -6.45
C TYR A 97 -2.45 0.64 -6.29
N HIS A 98 -1.37 1.27 -5.82
CA HIS A 98 -0.07 0.63 -5.63
C HIS A 98 0.28 0.70 -4.15
N LEU A 99 0.14 -0.42 -3.44
CA LEU A 99 0.40 -0.51 -2.01
C LEU A 99 1.83 -1.02 -1.80
N ILE A 100 2.66 -0.21 -1.15
CA ILE A 100 4.08 -0.49 -0.97
C ILE A 100 4.39 -0.69 0.51
N GLU A 101 4.90 -1.88 0.88
CA GLU A 101 5.41 -2.16 2.22
C GLU A 101 6.92 -1.99 2.24
N TRP A 102 7.43 -1.46 3.36
CA TRP A 102 8.86 -1.28 3.60
C TRP A 102 9.54 -0.28 2.66
N ALA A 103 8.79 0.76 2.23
CA ALA A 103 9.41 1.86 1.49
C ALA A 103 10.39 2.61 2.40
N ASP A 104 11.62 2.84 1.92
CA ASP A 104 12.58 3.65 2.66
C ASP A 104 12.32 5.15 2.44
N GLU A 105 13.03 6.01 3.19
CA GLU A 105 12.85 7.46 3.07
C GLU A 105 13.21 7.98 1.68
N SER A 106 14.21 7.37 1.04
CA SER A 106 14.63 7.77 -0.31
C SER A 106 13.51 7.53 -1.31
N LEU A 107 12.83 6.38 -1.22
CA LEU A 107 11.71 6.08 -2.11
C LEU A 107 10.53 7.01 -1.86
N LYS A 108 10.20 7.26 -0.58
CA LYS A 108 9.10 8.18 -0.24
C LYS A 108 9.36 9.58 -0.80
N THR A 109 10.56 10.10 -0.60
CA THR A 109 10.95 11.41 -1.11
C THR A 109 10.88 11.46 -2.62
N PHE A 110 11.37 10.40 -3.28
CA PHE A 110 11.33 10.29 -4.73
C PHE A 110 9.90 10.33 -5.26
N LEU A 111 8.98 9.57 -4.68
CA LEU A 111 7.59 9.53 -5.13
C LEU A 111 6.91 10.88 -5.02
N VAL A 112 7.10 11.56 -3.90
CA VAL A 112 6.53 12.89 -3.68
C VAL A 112 7.11 13.89 -4.67
N SER A 113 8.43 13.90 -4.87
CA SER A 113 9.09 14.83 -5.79
C SER A 113 8.72 14.58 -7.24
N ALA A 114 8.36 13.35 -7.59
CA ALA A 114 7.91 13.01 -8.93
C ALA A 114 6.43 13.39 -9.19
N GLY A 115 5.74 13.96 -8.18
CA GLY A 115 4.35 14.37 -8.32
C GLY A 115 3.35 13.23 -8.29
N ILE A 116 3.74 12.05 -7.82
CA ILE A 116 2.85 10.90 -7.71
C ILE A 116 1.94 11.08 -6.48
N PRO A 117 0.61 10.92 -6.61
CA PRO A 117 -0.27 10.99 -5.44
C PRO A 117 0.07 9.88 -4.44
N VAL A 118 0.36 10.26 -3.19
CA VAL A 118 0.78 9.33 -2.14
C VAL A 118 -0.05 9.52 -0.89
N LEU A 119 -0.57 8.42 -0.36
CA LEU A 119 -1.16 8.36 0.98
C LEU A 119 -0.26 7.47 1.83
N HIS A 120 0.16 7.97 2.98
CA HIS A 120 0.98 7.21 3.91
C HIS A 120 0.10 6.71 5.07
N ILE A 121 0.05 5.40 5.28
CA ILE A 121 -0.69 4.80 6.37
C ILE A 121 0.27 4.08 7.31
N LYS A 122 0.34 4.58 8.54
CA LYS A 122 1.12 3.95 9.60
C LYS A 122 0.20 3.07 10.43
N ILE A 123 0.59 1.82 10.66
CA ILE A 123 -0.20 0.85 11.39
C ILE A 123 0.53 0.48 12.68
N ASP A 124 -0.10 0.74 13.82
CA ASP A 124 0.43 0.40 15.13
C ASP A 124 -0.49 -0.59 15.81
N LYS A 125 0.10 -1.60 16.44
CA LYS A 125 -0.64 -2.62 17.17
C LYS A 125 -1.01 -2.10 18.55
N GLU A 126 -2.29 -2.24 18.91
CA GLU A 126 -2.80 -1.83 20.22
C GLU A 126 -3.83 -2.85 20.69
N ASP A 127 -3.48 -3.69 21.67
CA ASP A 127 -4.30 -4.78 22.17
C ASP A 127 -4.80 -5.70 21.04
N ASN A 128 -6.09 -5.88 20.88
CA ASN A 128 -6.68 -6.69 19.80
C ASN A 128 -7.20 -5.83 18.65
N LYS A 129 -6.79 -4.55 18.60
CA LYS A 129 -7.11 -3.63 17.52
C LYS A 129 -5.82 -3.08 16.91
N ARG A 130 -5.99 -2.23 15.91
CA ARG A 130 -4.87 -1.51 15.26
C ARG A 130 -5.20 -0.04 15.16
N VAL A 131 -4.17 0.79 15.30
CA VAL A 131 -4.28 2.23 15.09
C VAL A 131 -3.72 2.55 13.71
N TYR A 132 -4.56 3.13 12.87
CA TYR A 132 -4.20 3.50 11.50
C TYR A 132 -4.08 5.02 11.43
N THR A 133 -2.89 5.50 11.16
CA THR A 133 -2.62 6.94 11.00
C THR A 133 -2.45 7.22 9.52
N CYS A 134 -3.41 7.96 8.94
CA CYS A 134 -3.41 8.30 7.52
C CYS A 134 -2.87 9.71 7.34
N ILE A 135 -1.77 9.84 6.61
CA ILE A 135 -1.08 11.11 6.38
C ILE A 135 -1.11 11.39 4.87
N HIS A 136 -1.73 12.48 4.55
CA HIS A 136 -1.91 12.92 3.16
C HIS A 136 -0.74 13.79 2.67
#